data_28e89b01ccf6be7a0fa6ec732910d4fc
#
_entry.id   28e89b01ccf6be7a0fa6ec732910d4fc
#
_cell.length_a   1.000
_cell.length_b   1.000
_cell.length_c   1.000
_cell.angle_alpha   90.00
_cell.angle_beta   90.00
_cell.angle_gamma   90.00
#
_symmetry.space_group_name_H-M   'P 1'
#
loop_
_entity.id
_entity.type
_entity.pdbx_description
1 polymer ?
#
loop_
_entity_poly.entity_id
_entity_poly.type
_entity_poly.pdbx_seq_one_letter_code
_entity_poly.pdbx_strand_id
1 'polypeptide(L)'
;VALRQFTSRWEGGMVRTSGNWQRDGKTLILDDAAIAGLEYTLPKNWQQLWMETTPGWLNSLQLKRFSASRNLIIDIDPDFPWQLTALDGYGANLTLVTDHKWGVWSGSANLNAAAATFNRVDVRRPSLALTANSSTVNISELSAFTEKGILEATASVSQTPQRQTHISLNGR
;
A
#
# COMPACT_ATOMS: atom_id res chain seq x y z
N VAL A 1 22.80 -8.64 -8.99
CA VAL A 1 22.24 -8.90 -10.32
C VAL A 1 21.27 -7.79 -10.67
N ALA A 2 21.56 -7.08 -11.75
CA ALA A 2 20.70 -6.01 -12.23
C ALA A 2 19.42 -6.59 -12.86
N LEU A 3 18.28 -6.10 -12.43
CA LEU A 3 17.00 -6.37 -13.07
C LEU A 3 16.71 -5.20 -14.01
N ARG A 4 16.79 -5.47 -15.30
CA ARG A 4 16.45 -4.46 -16.30
C ARG A 4 14.94 -4.25 -16.29
N GLN A 5 14.48 -3.19 -16.90
CA GLN A 5 13.08 -2.84 -16.97
C GLN A 5 12.23 -4.04 -17.39
N PHE A 6 11.32 -4.44 -16.52
CA PHE A 6 10.39 -5.53 -16.74
C PHE A 6 8.98 -4.94 -16.87
N THR A 7 8.29 -5.29 -17.96
CA THR A 7 6.93 -4.84 -18.19
C THR A 7 6.07 -6.06 -18.47
N SER A 8 4.97 -6.20 -17.75
CA SER A 8 4.05 -7.32 -17.90
C SER A 8 2.61 -6.85 -17.81
N ARG A 9 1.72 -7.57 -18.47
CA ARG A 9 0.28 -7.41 -18.26
C ARG A 9 -0.15 -8.33 -17.14
N TRP A 10 -0.94 -7.79 -16.21
CA TRP A 10 -1.44 -8.54 -15.08
C TRP A 10 -2.78 -7.98 -14.64
N GLU A 11 -3.77 -8.89 -14.45
CA GLU A 11 -5.10 -8.50 -13.95
C GLU A 11 -5.70 -7.30 -14.71
N GLY A 12 -5.65 -7.36 -16.04
CA GLY A 12 -6.21 -6.33 -16.90
C GLY A 12 -5.38 -5.07 -17.06
N GLY A 13 -4.34 -4.90 -16.27
CA GLY A 13 -3.48 -3.72 -16.32
C GLY A 13 -2.05 -4.04 -16.66
N MET A 14 -1.18 -3.06 -16.38
CA MET A 14 0.25 -3.18 -16.64
C MET A 14 1.06 -2.95 -15.37
N VAL A 15 2.09 -3.78 -15.21
CA VAL A 15 3.08 -3.65 -14.14
C VAL A 15 4.45 -3.46 -14.78
N ARG A 16 5.16 -2.43 -14.36
CA ARG A 16 6.51 -2.14 -14.84
C ARG A 16 7.43 -1.96 -13.64
N THR A 17 8.55 -2.66 -13.64
CA THR A 17 9.53 -2.59 -12.57
C THR A 17 10.94 -2.61 -13.12
N SER A 18 11.87 -2.03 -12.35
CA SER A 18 13.32 -2.15 -12.58
C SER A 18 14.02 -2.13 -11.24
N GLY A 19 15.18 -2.77 -11.15
CA GLY A 19 15.91 -2.78 -9.90
C GLY A 19 17.10 -3.70 -9.86
N ASN A 20 17.51 -4.06 -8.65
CA ASN A 20 18.67 -4.90 -8.39
C ASN A 20 18.38 -5.93 -7.30
N TRP A 21 18.88 -7.13 -7.49
CA TRP A 21 18.92 -8.17 -6.47
C TRP A 21 20.32 -8.24 -5.86
N GLN A 22 20.41 -8.01 -4.55
CA GLN A 22 21.67 -8.13 -3.82
C GLN A 22 21.71 -9.45 -3.08
N ARG A 23 22.55 -10.36 -3.57
CA ARG A 23 22.62 -11.73 -3.08
C ARG A 23 23.10 -11.81 -1.62
N ASP A 24 24.11 -11.01 -1.25
CA ASP A 24 24.72 -11.09 0.07
C ASP A 24 23.77 -10.70 1.20
N GLY A 25 23.01 -9.63 1.00
CA GLY A 25 22.03 -9.15 1.97
C GLY A 25 20.63 -9.72 1.77
N LYS A 26 20.42 -10.54 0.72
CA LYS A 26 19.10 -11.05 0.32
C LYS A 26 18.11 -9.90 0.18
N THR A 27 18.56 -8.81 -0.41
CA THR A 27 17.81 -7.57 -0.55
C THR A 27 17.41 -7.36 -2.00
N LEU A 28 16.12 -7.13 -2.22
CA LEU A 28 15.61 -6.72 -3.52
C LEU A 28 15.38 -5.21 -3.48
N ILE A 29 16.05 -4.47 -4.35
CA ILE A 29 15.92 -3.02 -4.47
C ILE A 29 15.25 -2.73 -5.81
N LEU A 30 14.04 -2.20 -5.77
CA LEU A 30 13.33 -1.75 -6.96
C LEU A 30 13.52 -0.24 -7.09
N ASP A 31 14.17 0.18 -8.18
CA ASP A 31 14.38 1.60 -8.46
C ASP A 31 13.07 2.27 -8.84
N ASP A 32 12.24 1.57 -9.62
CA ASP A 32 10.92 2.03 -10.04
C ASP A 32 9.95 0.85 -10.01
N ALA A 33 8.74 1.11 -9.56
CA ALA A 33 7.62 0.21 -9.72
C ALA A 33 6.39 1.02 -10.09
N ALA A 34 5.73 0.65 -11.17
CA ALA A 34 4.55 1.35 -11.64
C ALA A 34 3.45 0.32 -11.94
N ILE A 35 2.25 0.60 -11.47
CA ILE A 35 1.07 -0.19 -11.79
C ILE A 35 0.01 0.72 -12.40
N ALA A 36 -0.66 0.25 -13.43
CA ALA A 36 -1.65 1.04 -14.13
C ALA A 36 -2.79 0.16 -14.63
N GLY A 37 -4.01 0.58 -14.38
CA GLY A 37 -5.20 -0.07 -14.91
C GLY A 37 -5.48 -1.47 -14.37
N LEU A 38 -4.93 -1.83 -13.20
CA LEU A 38 -5.18 -3.15 -12.60
C LEU A 38 -6.62 -3.28 -12.12
N GLU A 39 -7.20 -4.45 -12.32
CA GLU A 39 -8.46 -4.84 -11.68
C GLU A 39 -8.14 -6.04 -10.79
N TYR A 40 -7.87 -5.78 -9.52
CA TYR A 40 -7.33 -6.80 -8.62
C TYR A 40 -8.26 -7.06 -7.47
N THR A 41 -8.66 -8.31 -7.33
CA THR A 41 -9.41 -8.79 -6.17
C THR A 41 -8.43 -9.43 -5.20
N LEU A 42 -8.38 -8.91 -3.98
CA LEU A 42 -7.49 -9.43 -2.94
C LEU A 42 -7.89 -10.86 -2.57
N PRO A 43 -6.90 -11.74 -2.31
CA PRO A 43 -7.22 -13.06 -1.77
C PRO A 43 -7.90 -12.95 -0.41
N LYS A 44 -8.76 -13.90 -0.08
CA LYS A 44 -9.53 -13.88 1.17
C LYS A 44 -8.66 -13.79 2.42
N ASN A 45 -7.44 -14.31 2.34
CA ASN A 45 -6.51 -14.36 3.46
C ASN A 45 -5.40 -13.31 3.35
N TRP A 46 -5.63 -12.20 2.65
CA TRP A 46 -4.58 -11.22 2.40
C TRP A 46 -4.01 -10.63 3.70
N GLN A 47 -4.83 -10.45 4.74
CA GLN A 47 -4.37 -9.96 6.02
C GLN A 47 -3.40 -10.95 6.68
N GLN A 48 -3.73 -12.23 6.59
CA GLN A 48 -2.87 -13.29 7.11
C GLN A 48 -1.56 -13.37 6.33
N LEU A 49 -1.62 -13.26 5.00
CA LEU A 49 -0.42 -13.25 4.16
C LEU A 49 0.50 -12.08 4.50
N TRP A 50 -0.08 -10.92 4.79
CA TRP A 50 0.68 -9.74 5.20
C TRP A 50 1.40 -9.94 6.54
N MET A 51 0.84 -10.76 7.42
CA MET A 51 1.42 -11.05 8.73
C MET A 51 2.46 -12.18 8.69
N GLU A 52 2.54 -12.91 7.59
CA GLU A 52 3.52 -13.98 7.43
C GLU A 52 4.91 -13.42 7.13
N THR A 53 5.93 -14.24 7.40
CA THR A 53 7.30 -13.88 7.02
C THR A 53 7.54 -14.17 5.54
N THR A 54 8.53 -13.48 4.97
CA THR A 54 8.92 -13.71 3.59
C THR A 54 9.73 -15.01 3.47
N PRO A 55 9.85 -15.57 2.24
CA PRO A 55 10.73 -16.71 2.02
C PRO A 55 12.17 -16.42 2.41
N GLY A 56 12.94 -17.48 2.68
CA GLY A 56 14.32 -17.34 3.12
C GLY A 56 15.24 -16.60 2.16
N TRP A 57 14.85 -16.49 0.87
CA TRP A 57 15.66 -15.76 -0.12
C TRP A 57 15.41 -14.25 -0.11
N LEU A 58 14.41 -13.78 0.61
CA LEU A 58 14.06 -12.35 0.66
C LEU A 58 14.09 -11.86 2.12
N ASN A 59 15.18 -11.19 2.47
CA ASN A 59 15.34 -10.57 3.79
C ASN A 59 14.83 -9.14 3.84
N SER A 60 14.95 -8.41 2.73
CA SER A 60 14.57 -7.01 2.65
C SER A 60 14.07 -6.65 1.25
N LEU A 61 13.06 -5.82 1.20
CA LEU A 61 12.52 -5.27 -0.05
C LEU A 61 12.45 -3.76 0.07
N GLN A 62 13.16 -3.07 -0.81
CA GLN A 62 13.19 -1.62 -0.89
C GLN A 62 12.63 -1.15 -2.21
N LEU A 63 11.82 -0.11 -2.17
CA LEU A 63 11.15 0.46 -3.32
C LEU A 63 11.46 1.95 -3.36
N LYS A 64 12.36 2.37 -4.24
CA LYS A 64 12.80 3.76 -4.29
C LYS A 64 11.72 4.69 -4.81
N ARG A 65 11.01 4.29 -5.87
CA ARG A 65 9.90 5.04 -6.42
C ARG A 65 8.75 4.10 -6.79
N PHE A 66 7.57 4.51 -6.44
CA PHE A 66 6.34 3.78 -6.74
C PHE A 66 5.34 4.74 -7.35
N SER A 67 4.62 4.28 -8.36
CA SER A 67 3.49 5.02 -8.92
C SER A 67 2.33 4.08 -9.22
N ALA A 68 1.13 4.60 -9.06
CA ALA A 68 -0.11 3.87 -9.36
C ALA A 68 -1.04 4.77 -10.13
N SER A 69 -1.76 4.22 -11.10
CA SER A 69 -2.67 4.97 -11.96
C SER A 69 -3.88 4.12 -12.33
N ARG A 70 -5.05 4.61 -11.99
CA ARG A 70 -6.35 4.05 -12.40
C ARG A 70 -6.52 2.57 -12.07
N ASN A 71 -6.21 2.17 -10.84
CA ASN A 71 -6.32 0.79 -10.41
C ASN A 71 -7.64 0.56 -9.66
N LEU A 72 -8.22 -0.61 -9.84
CA LEU A 72 -9.37 -1.06 -9.09
C LEU A 72 -8.92 -2.17 -8.13
N ILE A 73 -9.09 -1.95 -6.84
CA ILE A 73 -8.73 -2.91 -5.80
C ILE A 73 -9.99 -3.30 -5.04
N ILE A 74 -10.24 -4.59 -4.91
CA ILE A 74 -11.47 -5.11 -4.32
C ILE A 74 -11.13 -6.11 -3.22
N ASP A 75 -11.80 -5.95 -2.07
CA ASP A 75 -11.80 -6.95 -1.01
C ASP A 75 -13.23 -7.49 -0.89
N ILE A 76 -13.39 -8.80 -1.04
CA ILE A 76 -14.69 -9.48 -1.05
C ILE A 76 -15.07 -10.07 0.31
N ASP A 77 -14.39 -9.68 1.39
CA ASP A 77 -14.71 -10.15 2.73
C ASP A 77 -16.17 -9.84 3.05
N PRO A 78 -17.03 -10.84 3.33
CA PRO A 78 -18.44 -10.58 3.60
C PRO A 78 -18.70 -9.78 4.87
N ASP A 79 -17.77 -9.79 5.82
CA ASP A 79 -17.90 -9.04 7.06
C ASP A 79 -17.59 -7.55 6.88
N PHE A 80 -16.64 -7.25 6.00
CA PHE A 80 -16.28 -5.86 5.69
C PHE A 80 -15.76 -5.76 4.26
N PRO A 81 -16.65 -5.81 3.26
CA PRO A 81 -16.24 -5.65 1.86
C PRO A 81 -15.82 -4.20 1.60
N TRP A 82 -14.80 -4.02 0.79
CA TRP A 82 -14.40 -2.69 0.37
C TRP A 82 -13.78 -2.70 -1.02
N GLN A 83 -13.84 -1.57 -1.69
CA GLN A 83 -13.17 -1.39 -2.97
C GLN A 83 -12.69 0.05 -3.14
N LEU A 84 -11.63 0.20 -3.91
CA LEU A 84 -11.07 1.49 -4.32
C LEU A 84 -11.10 1.56 -5.84
N THR A 85 -11.73 2.62 -6.37
CA THR A 85 -11.91 2.81 -7.81
C THR A 85 -10.99 3.91 -8.31
N ALA A 86 -10.31 3.66 -9.42
CA ALA A 86 -9.36 4.61 -10.02
C ALA A 86 -8.29 5.05 -8.99
N LEU A 87 -7.64 4.07 -8.38
CA LEU A 87 -6.59 4.32 -7.39
C LEU A 87 -5.36 4.86 -8.08
N ASP A 88 -4.95 6.05 -7.67
CA ASP A 88 -3.74 6.73 -8.10
C ASP A 88 -2.84 6.96 -6.90
N GLY A 89 -1.56 7.14 -7.14
CA GLY A 89 -0.66 7.49 -6.08
C GLY A 89 0.80 7.40 -6.45
N TYR A 90 1.62 7.77 -5.50
CA TYR A 90 3.06 7.67 -5.62
C TYR A 90 3.67 7.44 -4.24
N GLY A 91 4.87 6.88 -4.24
CA GLY A 91 5.62 6.67 -3.02
C GLY A 91 7.11 6.81 -3.29
N ALA A 92 7.87 7.04 -2.23
CA ALA A 92 9.31 7.21 -2.32
C ALA A 92 10.02 6.61 -1.12
N ASN A 93 11.14 5.96 -1.37
CA ASN A 93 12.02 5.41 -0.35
C ASN A 93 11.33 4.43 0.59
N LEU A 94 10.41 3.63 0.06
CA LEU A 94 9.65 2.66 0.83
C LEU A 94 10.50 1.42 1.11
N THR A 95 10.48 0.96 2.35
CA THR A 95 11.00 -0.36 2.71
C THR A 95 9.81 -1.21 3.14
N LEU A 96 9.50 -2.23 2.34
CA LEU A 96 8.30 -3.05 2.53
C LEU A 96 8.58 -4.36 3.26
N VAL A 97 9.84 -4.79 3.30
CA VAL A 97 10.26 -5.98 4.04
C VAL A 97 11.54 -5.64 4.78
N THR A 98 11.59 -5.95 6.05
CA THR A 98 12.79 -5.85 6.87
C THR A 98 12.85 -7.09 7.75
N ASP A 99 13.98 -7.78 7.72
CA ASP A 99 14.21 -8.99 8.52
C ASP A 99 13.07 -10.01 8.33
N HIS A 100 12.73 -10.28 7.06
CA HIS A 100 11.68 -11.19 6.61
C HIS A 100 10.25 -10.78 7.01
N LYS A 101 10.06 -9.58 7.53
CA LYS A 101 8.73 -9.13 7.97
C LYS A 101 8.17 -8.07 7.05
N TRP A 102 6.93 -8.26 6.62
CA TRP A 102 6.19 -7.27 5.83
C TRP A 102 5.81 -6.08 6.70
N GLY A 103 5.82 -4.92 6.10
CA GLY A 103 5.42 -3.68 6.75
C GLY A 103 5.73 -2.49 5.87
N VAL A 104 5.59 -1.28 6.43
CA VAL A 104 6.07 -0.06 5.80
C VAL A 104 7.11 0.51 6.77
N TRP A 105 8.35 0.09 6.59
CA TRP A 105 9.42 0.33 7.57
C TRP A 105 10.13 1.67 7.35
N SER A 106 9.93 2.28 6.18
CA SER A 106 10.46 3.62 5.90
C SER A 106 9.74 4.22 4.70
N GLY A 107 9.90 5.52 4.51
CA GLY A 107 9.48 6.21 3.30
C GLY A 107 8.20 7.00 3.46
N SER A 108 7.66 7.43 2.32
CA SER A 108 6.43 8.20 2.25
C SER A 108 5.60 7.76 1.06
N ALA A 109 4.28 7.92 1.18
CA ALA A 109 3.37 7.62 0.08
C ALA A 109 2.15 8.53 0.15
N ASN A 110 1.62 8.83 -1.03
CA ASN A 110 0.35 9.54 -1.20
C ASN A 110 -0.51 8.72 -2.12
N LEU A 111 -1.71 8.38 -1.67
CA LEU A 111 -2.65 7.58 -2.42
C LEU A 111 -3.99 8.30 -2.47
N ASN A 112 -4.67 8.23 -3.61
CA ASN A 112 -6.02 8.75 -3.74
C ASN A 112 -6.80 7.89 -4.73
N ALA A 113 -8.11 7.98 -4.65
CA ALA A 113 -8.99 7.27 -5.55
C ALA A 113 -10.14 8.18 -5.97
N ALA A 114 -10.79 7.87 -7.10
CA ALA A 114 -11.96 8.64 -7.52
C ALA A 114 -13.13 8.37 -6.59
N ALA A 115 -13.27 7.12 -6.15
CA ALA A 115 -14.34 6.70 -5.24
C ALA A 115 -13.90 5.47 -4.48
N ALA A 116 -14.57 5.22 -3.37
CA ALA A 116 -14.37 4.01 -2.58
C ALA A 116 -15.68 3.59 -1.94
N THR A 117 -15.79 2.31 -1.64
CA THR A 117 -16.90 1.76 -0.86
C THR A 117 -16.32 0.98 0.30
N PHE A 118 -16.69 1.32 1.51
CA PHE A 118 -16.26 0.63 2.72
C PHE A 118 -17.49 0.10 3.45
N ASN A 119 -17.63 -1.23 3.48
CA ASN A 119 -18.75 -1.90 4.11
C ASN A 119 -20.10 -1.33 3.65
N ARG A 120 -20.25 -1.17 2.31
CA ARG A 120 -21.44 -0.67 1.64
C ARG A 120 -21.69 0.83 1.84
N VAL A 121 -20.74 1.57 2.39
CA VAL A 121 -20.82 3.02 2.50
C VAL A 121 -19.93 3.63 1.43
N ASP A 122 -20.56 4.43 0.56
CA ASP A 122 -19.87 5.09 -0.55
C ASP A 122 -19.20 6.37 -0.08
N VAL A 123 -17.94 6.54 -0.45
CA VAL A 123 -17.21 7.79 -0.25
C VAL A 123 -16.58 8.23 -1.56
N ARG A 124 -16.39 9.53 -1.69
CA ARG A 124 -15.83 10.14 -2.90
C ARG A 124 -14.46 10.72 -2.57
N ARG A 125 -13.55 10.60 -3.54
CA ARG A 125 -12.23 11.19 -3.51
C ARG A 125 -11.47 10.90 -2.20
N PRO A 126 -11.40 9.65 -1.75
CA PRO A 126 -10.57 9.36 -0.60
C PRO A 126 -9.11 9.67 -0.91
N SER A 127 -8.40 10.23 0.04
CA SER A 127 -6.97 10.46 -0.10
C SER A 127 -6.24 10.12 1.19
N LEU A 128 -5.00 9.70 1.04
CA LEU A 128 -4.17 9.20 2.12
C LEU A 128 -2.75 9.70 1.92
N ALA A 129 -2.16 10.29 2.95
CA ALA A 129 -0.74 10.58 2.98
C ALA A 129 -0.12 9.93 4.20
N LEU A 130 0.98 9.22 4.01
CA LEU A 130 1.67 8.56 5.11
C LEU A 130 3.17 8.77 5.04
N THR A 131 3.79 8.69 6.21
CA THR A 131 5.24 8.57 6.37
C THR A 131 5.51 7.44 7.35
N ALA A 132 6.64 6.80 7.18
CA ALA A 132 6.99 5.64 8.01
C ALA A 132 8.44 5.68 8.43
N ASN A 133 8.70 5.10 9.61
CA ASN A 133 10.02 4.76 10.07
C ASN A 133 9.99 3.34 10.64
N SER A 134 11.11 2.86 11.16
CA SER A 134 11.22 1.47 11.62
C SER A 134 10.28 1.11 12.78
N SER A 135 9.73 2.09 13.49
CA SER A 135 8.87 1.85 14.64
C SER A 135 7.40 2.21 14.40
N THR A 136 7.10 3.15 13.50
CA THR A 136 5.76 3.71 13.38
C THR A 136 5.43 4.09 11.95
N VAL A 137 4.19 3.82 11.54
CA VAL A 137 3.59 4.38 10.33
C VAL A 137 2.65 5.50 10.76
N ASN A 138 2.90 6.71 10.29
CA ASN A 138 2.06 7.87 10.57
C ASN A 138 1.22 8.20 9.35
N ILE A 139 -0.10 8.14 9.49
CA ILE A 139 -1.02 8.60 8.47
C ILE A 139 -1.35 10.05 8.81
N SER A 140 -0.67 10.97 8.13
CA SER A 140 -0.77 12.40 8.41
C SER A 140 -2.03 13.01 7.82
N GLU A 141 -2.60 12.39 6.79
CA GLU A 141 -3.80 12.87 6.15
C GLU A 141 -4.59 11.66 5.66
N LEU A 142 -5.84 11.59 6.09
CA LEU A 142 -6.83 10.65 5.56
C LEU A 142 -8.12 11.43 5.41
N SER A 143 -8.59 11.62 4.19
CA SER A 143 -9.78 12.41 3.93
C SER A 143 -10.67 11.75 2.91
N ALA A 144 -11.97 12.01 3.00
CA ALA A 144 -12.96 11.50 2.06
C ALA A 144 -14.22 12.36 2.13
N PHE A 145 -14.98 12.39 1.02
CA PHE A 145 -16.26 13.08 0.96
C PHE A 145 -17.39 12.08 1.07
N THR A 146 -18.33 12.33 1.98
CA THR A 146 -19.55 11.55 2.13
C THR A 146 -20.76 12.43 1.86
N GLU A 147 -21.94 11.83 1.85
CA GLU A 147 -23.19 12.58 1.71
C GLU A 147 -23.39 13.62 2.83
N LYS A 148 -22.76 13.37 3.98
CA LYS A 148 -22.90 14.24 5.16
C LYS A 148 -21.78 15.25 5.30
N GLY A 149 -20.82 15.26 4.38
CA GLY A 149 -19.70 16.21 4.41
C GLY A 149 -18.35 15.55 4.30
N ILE A 150 -17.33 16.22 4.80
CA ILE A 150 -15.94 15.78 4.70
C ILE A 150 -15.56 15.01 5.97
N LEU A 151 -14.97 13.84 5.79
CA LEU A 151 -14.34 13.10 6.87
C LEU A 151 -12.83 13.32 6.78
N GLU A 152 -12.23 13.68 7.90
CA GLU A 152 -10.78 13.80 8.01
C GLU A 152 -10.30 12.99 9.22
N ALA A 153 -9.16 12.35 9.07
CA ALA A 153 -8.59 11.54 10.14
C ALA A 153 -7.08 11.57 10.09
N THR A 154 -6.46 11.29 11.22
CA THR A 154 -5.06 10.94 11.32
C THR A 154 -4.94 9.62 12.05
N ALA A 155 -3.87 8.88 11.80
CA ALA A 155 -3.66 7.60 12.45
C ALA A 155 -2.17 7.37 12.67
N SER A 156 -1.87 6.56 13.67
CA SER A 156 -0.51 6.12 13.94
C SER A 156 -0.55 4.64 14.25
N VAL A 157 0.26 3.87 13.54
CA VAL A 157 0.32 2.41 13.70
C VAL A 157 1.72 2.04 14.14
N SER A 158 1.85 1.42 15.32
CA SER A 158 3.11 0.90 15.79
C SER A 158 3.50 -0.35 15.02
N GLN A 159 4.73 -0.43 14.58
CA GLN A 159 5.28 -1.61 13.90
C GLN A 159 6.08 -2.52 14.85
N THR A 160 6.05 -2.23 16.13
CA THR A 160 6.60 -3.13 17.15
C THR A 160 5.72 -4.37 17.27
N PRO A 161 6.16 -5.42 18.01
CA PRO A 161 5.40 -6.68 18.08
C PRO A 161 3.92 -6.54 18.47
N GLN A 162 3.55 -5.47 19.14
CA GLN A 162 2.17 -5.26 19.59
C GLN A 162 1.28 -4.57 18.55
N ARG A 163 1.86 -3.91 17.54
CA ARG A 163 1.16 -3.25 16.43
C ARG A 163 -0.08 -2.46 16.86
N GLN A 164 0.08 -1.58 17.83
CA GLN A 164 -1.02 -0.75 18.33
C GLN A 164 -1.37 0.34 17.33
N THR A 165 -2.66 0.57 17.15
CA THR A 165 -3.17 1.59 16.23
C THR A 165 -3.88 2.68 17.02
N HIS A 166 -3.51 3.93 16.76
CA HIS A 166 -4.17 5.12 17.29
C HIS A 166 -4.79 5.89 16.13
N ILE A 167 -6.09 6.14 16.22
CA ILE A 167 -6.83 6.85 15.16
C ILE A 167 -7.52 8.06 15.79
N SER A 168 -7.34 9.21 15.15
CA SER A 168 -8.03 10.45 15.51
C SER A 168 -8.92 10.86 14.33
N LEU A 169 -10.21 11.01 14.58
CA LEU A 169 -11.19 11.34 13.56
C LEU A 169 -11.75 12.75 13.77
N ASN A 170 -11.74 13.56 12.73
CA ASN A 170 -12.40 14.85 12.68
C ASN A 170 -13.44 14.84 11.56
N GLY A 171 -14.71 15.07 11.89
CA GLY A 171 -15.79 15.16 10.94
C GLY A 171 -16.23 16.62 10.73
N ARG A 172 -16.53 16.95 9.47
CA ARG A 172 -17.04 18.28 9.12
C ARG A 172 -18.29 18.16 8.26
#